data_480ab348404e409160a0e1b68f686eb8
#
_entry.id   480ab348404e409160a0e1b68f686eb8
#
_cell.length_a   1.000
_cell.length_b   1.000
_cell.length_c   1.000
_cell.angle_alpha   90.00
_cell.angle_beta   90.00
_cell.angle_gamma   90.00
#
_symmetry.space_group_name_H-M   'P 1'
#
loop_
_entity.id
_entity.type
_entity.pdbx_description
1 polymer ?
#
loop_
_entity_poly.entity_id
_entity_poly.type
_entity_poly.pdbx_seq_one_letter_code
_entity_poly.pdbx_strand_id
1 'polypeptide(L)'
;MNKNKKIIVIGSGFGGIASALRMRAKGYQVTLLEKHPDLGGRARVFKKNGFTYDGGPTVITAPYLFEELFSLFNKKISNYAKIVPLDLWYRFVFEDKSSFDYTGDEQSMEKG
;
A
#
# COMPACT_ATOMS: atom_id res chain seq x y z
N MET A 1 -3.48 -20.88 22.82
CA MET A 1 -2.78 -19.73 22.25
C MET A 1 -1.57 -20.18 21.43
N ASN A 2 -1.29 -19.50 20.36
CA ASN A 2 -0.37 -19.93 19.30
C ASN A 2 1.10 -19.50 19.53
N LYS A 3 1.47 -19.12 20.74
CA LYS A 3 2.79 -18.54 21.09
C LYS A 3 4.00 -19.39 20.67
N ASN A 4 3.83 -20.70 20.58
CA ASN A 4 4.92 -21.63 20.22
C ASN A 4 4.89 -22.06 18.75
N LYS A 5 3.90 -21.62 17.98
CA LYS A 5 3.83 -21.93 16.56
C LYS A 5 4.60 -20.89 15.75
N LYS A 6 5.44 -21.40 14.85
CA LYS A 6 6.27 -20.58 13.95
C LYS A 6 5.64 -20.54 12.58
N ILE A 7 5.63 -19.36 11.97
CA ILE A 7 5.16 -19.13 10.62
C ILE A 7 6.28 -18.46 9.84
N ILE A 8 6.52 -18.95 8.64
CA ILE A 8 7.43 -18.32 7.68
C ILE A 8 6.57 -17.73 6.57
N VAL A 9 6.77 -16.45 6.27
CA VAL A 9 6.16 -15.75 5.15
C VAL A 9 7.28 -15.46 4.14
N ILE A 10 7.09 -15.87 2.90
CA ILE A 10 8.07 -15.67 1.83
C ILE A 10 7.59 -14.55 0.92
N GLY A 11 8.39 -13.50 0.84
CA GLY A 11 8.11 -12.31 0.06
C GLY A 11 7.52 -11.16 0.89
N SER A 12 8.06 -9.97 0.70
CA SER A 12 7.68 -8.75 1.44
C SER A 12 6.99 -7.71 0.57
N GLY A 13 6.20 -8.15 -0.40
CA GLY A 13 5.20 -7.31 -1.05
C GLY A 13 4.07 -6.97 -0.07
N PHE A 14 3.08 -6.19 -0.47
CA PHE A 14 1.95 -5.82 0.40
C PHE A 14 1.25 -7.04 0.99
N GLY A 15 0.98 -8.06 0.18
CA GLY A 15 0.32 -9.28 0.66
C GLY A 15 1.14 -10.03 1.70
N GLY A 16 2.46 -10.15 1.50
CA GLY A 16 3.35 -10.80 2.44
C GLY A 16 3.47 -10.05 3.75
N ILE A 17 3.65 -8.74 3.70
CA ILE A 17 3.70 -7.88 4.90
C ILE A 17 2.37 -7.93 5.65
N ALA A 18 1.24 -7.79 4.97
CA ALA A 18 -0.08 -7.86 5.60
C ALA A 18 -0.32 -9.22 6.27
N SER A 19 0.03 -10.31 5.60
CA SER A 19 -0.07 -11.67 6.15
C SER A 19 0.80 -11.84 7.41
N ALA A 20 2.05 -11.39 7.34
CA ALA A 20 2.99 -11.46 8.46
C ALA A 20 2.46 -10.68 9.68
N LEU A 21 1.97 -9.47 9.46
CA LEU A 21 1.40 -8.63 10.52
C LEU A 21 0.16 -9.27 11.15
N ARG A 22 -0.77 -9.79 10.34
CA ARG A 22 -1.99 -10.45 10.84
C ARG A 22 -1.67 -11.70 11.65
N MET A 23 -0.71 -12.50 11.19
CA MET A 23 -0.29 -13.70 11.93
C MET A 23 0.43 -13.32 13.22
N ARG A 24 1.25 -12.27 13.20
CA ARG A 24 1.90 -11.75 14.41
C ARG A 24 0.86 -11.23 15.42
N ALA A 25 -0.15 -10.51 14.97
CA ALA A 25 -1.23 -10.01 15.81
C ALA A 25 -2.04 -11.16 16.48
N LYS A 26 -2.11 -12.32 15.82
CA LYS A 26 -2.72 -13.53 16.38
C LYS A 26 -1.81 -14.29 17.36
N GLY A 27 -0.60 -13.82 17.60
CA GLY A 27 0.33 -14.38 18.58
C GLY A 27 1.31 -15.43 18.03
N TYR A 28 1.38 -15.63 16.72
CA TYR A 28 2.38 -16.51 16.12
C TYR A 28 3.78 -15.86 16.14
N GLN A 29 4.80 -16.70 16.18
CA GLN A 29 6.17 -16.26 15.88
C GLN A 29 6.33 -16.22 14.36
N VAL A 30 6.55 -15.05 13.82
CA VAL A 30 6.58 -14.84 12.36
C VAL A 30 7.98 -14.47 11.91
N THR A 31 8.48 -15.17 10.89
CA THR A 31 9.68 -14.82 10.14
C THR A 31 9.28 -14.43 8.73
N LEU A 32 9.65 -13.23 8.31
CA LEU A 32 9.44 -12.73 6.96
C LEU A 32 10.75 -12.83 6.17
N LEU A 33 10.74 -13.58 5.08
CA LEU A 33 11.90 -13.76 4.20
C LEU A 33 11.72 -12.92 2.93
N GLU A 34 12.76 -12.17 2.57
CA GLU A 34 12.80 -11.36 1.36
C GLU A 34 14.12 -11.57 0.62
N LYS A 35 14.05 -11.81 -0.68
CA LYS A 35 15.23 -12.03 -1.52
C LYS A 35 16.01 -10.75 -1.87
N HIS A 36 15.35 -9.62 -1.81
CA HIS A 36 15.97 -8.32 -2.10
C HIS A 36 16.40 -7.63 -0.81
N PRO A 37 17.36 -6.68 -0.88
CA PRO A 37 17.78 -5.92 0.30
C PRO A 37 16.70 -5.00 0.85
N ASP A 38 15.70 -4.65 0.03
CA ASP A 38 14.61 -3.76 0.40
C ASP A 38 13.26 -4.50 0.44
N LEU A 39 12.41 -4.08 1.36
CA LEU A 39 11.03 -4.54 1.47
C LEU A 39 10.13 -3.82 0.46
N GLY A 40 8.93 -4.35 0.23
CA GLY A 40 7.87 -3.67 -0.51
C GLY A 40 7.49 -4.29 -1.84
N GLY A 41 8.24 -5.26 -2.35
CA GLY A 41 7.94 -5.93 -3.60
C GLY A 41 7.90 -4.96 -4.79
N ARG A 42 6.80 -4.91 -5.52
CA ARG A 42 6.62 -3.97 -6.65
C ARG A 42 6.44 -2.52 -6.23
N ALA A 43 6.19 -2.25 -4.95
CA ALA A 43 6.11 -0.90 -4.39
C ALA A 43 7.43 -0.43 -3.78
N ARG A 44 8.54 -1.11 -4.09
CA ARG A 44 9.88 -0.69 -3.63
C ARG A 44 10.25 0.67 -4.18
N VAL A 45 11.06 1.36 -3.39
CA VAL A 45 11.72 2.60 -3.79
C VAL A 45 13.14 2.28 -4.27
N PHE A 46 13.52 2.84 -5.41
CA PHE A 46 14.86 2.72 -5.96
C PHE A 46 15.64 4.01 -5.75
N LYS A 47 16.88 3.87 -5.28
CA LYS A 47 17.79 5.00 -5.12
C LYS A 47 19.01 4.81 -6.00
N LYS A 48 19.30 5.78 -6.88
CA LYS A 48 20.44 5.74 -7.78
C LYS A 48 20.95 7.16 -8.05
N ASN A 49 22.26 7.37 -7.91
CA ASN A 49 22.94 8.64 -8.20
C ASN A 49 22.29 9.85 -7.49
N GLY A 50 21.87 9.68 -6.23
CA GLY A 50 21.22 10.74 -5.46
C GLY A 50 19.72 10.96 -5.77
N PHE A 51 19.17 10.24 -6.75
CA PHE A 51 17.75 10.28 -7.09
C PHE A 51 16.98 9.14 -6.40
N THR A 52 15.73 9.43 -6.09
CA THR A 52 14.79 8.45 -5.53
C THR A 52 13.64 8.24 -6.50
N TYR A 53 13.36 6.98 -6.84
CA TYR A 53 12.32 6.58 -7.76
C TYR A 53 11.33 5.65 -7.08
N ASP A 54 10.05 5.96 -7.18
CA ASP A 54 9.00 5.02 -6.80
C ASP A 54 8.87 3.93 -7.87
N GLY A 55 8.98 2.67 -7.45
CA GLY A 55 8.98 1.53 -8.35
C GLY A 55 7.59 1.00 -8.70
N GLY A 56 6.55 1.58 -8.13
CA GLY A 56 5.19 1.04 -8.25
C GLY A 56 4.11 2.08 -8.01
N PRO A 57 2.97 1.64 -7.48
CA PRO A 57 1.81 2.51 -7.30
C PRO A 57 2.11 3.66 -6.35
N THR A 58 1.68 4.86 -6.76
CA THR A 58 1.78 6.09 -5.97
C THR A 58 0.43 6.51 -5.38
N VAL A 59 -0.65 5.87 -5.84
CA VAL A 59 -2.02 6.14 -5.39
C VAL A 59 -2.52 4.96 -4.54
N ILE A 60 -3.03 5.28 -3.36
CA ILE A 60 -3.63 4.31 -2.44
C ILE A 60 -5.15 4.40 -2.59
N THR A 61 -5.76 3.32 -3.07
CA THR A 61 -7.22 3.27 -3.33
C THR A 61 -8.04 2.85 -2.12
N ALA A 62 -7.41 2.21 -1.12
CA ALA A 62 -8.08 1.68 0.07
C ALA A 62 -7.28 1.98 1.34
N PRO A 63 -7.18 3.25 1.76
CA PRO A 63 -6.37 3.65 2.91
C PRO A 63 -6.82 2.98 4.21
N TYR A 64 -8.11 2.68 4.37
CA TYR A 64 -8.66 2.00 5.55
C TYR A 64 -8.02 0.63 5.82
N LEU A 65 -7.54 -0.09 4.80
CA LEU A 65 -6.84 -1.36 4.97
C LEU A 65 -5.47 -1.19 5.66
N PHE A 66 -4.79 -0.08 5.39
CA PHE A 66 -3.56 0.26 6.10
C PHE A 66 -3.84 0.70 7.54
N GLU A 67 -4.87 1.49 7.75
CA GLU A 67 -5.31 1.91 9.08
C GLU A 67 -5.64 0.70 9.95
N GLU A 68 -6.32 -0.30 9.39
CA GLU A 68 -6.63 -1.56 10.06
C GLU A 68 -5.35 -2.29 10.51
N LEU A 69 -4.35 -2.44 9.63
CA LEU A 69 -3.10 -3.11 9.96
C LEU A 69 -2.35 -2.41 11.10
N PHE A 70 -2.29 -1.08 11.10
CA PHE A 70 -1.69 -0.32 12.19
C PHE A 70 -2.46 -0.49 13.50
N SER A 71 -3.79 -0.52 13.44
CA SER A 71 -4.66 -0.67 14.61
C SER A 71 -4.47 -2.01 15.32
N LEU A 72 -4.09 -3.07 14.61
CA LEU A 72 -3.78 -4.38 15.20
C LEU A 72 -2.65 -4.32 16.25
N PHE A 73 -1.81 -3.29 16.18
CA PHE A 73 -0.68 -3.04 17.09
C PHE A 73 -0.85 -1.78 17.92
N ASN A 74 -2.08 -1.29 18.08
CA ASN A 74 -2.42 -0.04 18.79
C ASN A 74 -1.66 1.17 18.26
N LYS A 75 -1.46 1.23 16.93
CA LYS A 75 -0.77 2.31 16.25
C LYS A 75 -1.71 3.03 15.28
N LYS A 76 -1.42 4.29 15.03
CA LYS A 76 -2.13 5.12 14.06
C LYS A 76 -1.20 5.38 12.86
N ILE A 77 -1.67 5.11 11.66
CA ILE A 77 -0.88 5.35 10.44
C ILE A 77 -0.46 6.82 10.31
N SER A 78 -1.29 7.75 10.78
CA SER A 78 -1.01 9.19 10.75
C SER A 78 0.29 9.60 11.48
N ASN A 79 0.77 8.77 12.42
CA ASN A 79 2.04 8.98 13.09
C ASN A 79 3.27 8.58 12.23
N TYR A 80 3.05 7.88 11.13
CA TYR A 80 4.10 7.31 10.26
C TYR A 80 4.05 7.85 8.84
N ALA A 81 2.84 8.12 8.32
CA ALA A 81 2.63 8.59 6.97
C ALA A 81 1.42 9.51 6.89
N LYS A 82 1.50 10.54 6.05
CA LYS A 82 0.38 11.42 5.75
C LYS A 82 -0.27 10.96 4.45
N ILE A 83 -1.52 10.50 4.56
CA ILE A 83 -2.35 10.17 3.39
C ILE A 83 -3.16 11.40 3.02
N VAL A 84 -3.02 11.87 1.79
CA VAL A 84 -3.70 13.05 1.28
C VAL A 84 -4.70 12.62 0.23
N PRO A 85 -6.01 12.94 0.39
CA PRO A 85 -6.99 12.65 -0.64
C PRO A 85 -6.69 13.47 -1.91
N LEU A 86 -6.99 12.88 -3.05
CA LEU A 86 -6.87 13.52 -4.36
C LEU A 86 -8.25 13.96 -4.84
N ASP A 87 -8.37 15.19 -5.31
CA ASP A 87 -9.62 15.70 -5.90
C ASP A 87 -9.84 15.12 -7.29
N LEU A 88 -8.75 15.02 -8.07
CA LEU A 88 -8.72 14.36 -9.36
C LEU A 88 -7.87 13.10 -9.27
N TRP A 89 -8.47 11.93 -9.57
CA TRP A 89 -7.76 10.66 -9.51
C TRP A 89 -7.01 10.39 -10.82
N TYR A 90 -7.72 10.48 -11.95
CA TYR A 90 -7.16 10.24 -13.28
C TYR A 90 -7.78 11.19 -14.29
N ARG A 91 -6.96 11.66 -15.22
CA ARG A 91 -7.41 12.35 -16.43
C ARG A 91 -7.11 11.50 -17.66
N PHE A 92 -8.13 11.13 -18.38
CA PHE A 92 -8.01 10.46 -19.67
C PHE A 92 -8.03 11.52 -20.75
N VAL A 93 -7.01 11.52 -21.61
CA VAL A 93 -6.90 12.43 -22.74
C VAL A 93 -6.97 11.59 -24.02
N PHE A 94 -7.89 11.93 -24.90
CA PHE A 94 -8.12 11.23 -26.15
C PHE A 94 -7.36 11.88 -27.31
N GLU A 95 -7.26 11.18 -28.45
CA GLU A 95 -6.55 11.68 -29.64
C GLU A 95 -7.12 13.00 -30.18
N ASP A 96 -8.44 13.20 -30.08
CA ASP A 96 -9.14 14.42 -30.47
C ASP A 96 -8.93 15.59 -29.47
N LYS A 97 -8.06 15.40 -28.46
CA LYS A 97 -7.77 16.34 -27.37
C LYS A 97 -8.92 16.55 -26.38
N SER A 98 -10.01 15.82 -26.51
CA SER A 98 -11.03 15.76 -25.45
C SER A 98 -10.46 15.08 -24.21
N SER A 99 -11.02 15.34 -23.05
CA SER A 99 -10.57 14.72 -21.79
C SER A 99 -11.75 14.34 -20.90
N PHE A 100 -11.54 13.31 -20.11
CA PHE A 100 -12.46 12.87 -19.09
C PHE A 100 -11.73 12.77 -17.74
N ASP A 101 -12.28 13.39 -16.72
CA ASP A 101 -11.74 13.41 -15.36
C ASP A 101 -12.46 12.39 -14.48
N TYR A 102 -11.71 11.44 -13.96
CA TYR A 102 -12.20 10.45 -13.00
C TYR A 102 -11.86 10.89 -11.58
N THR A 103 -12.88 11.18 -10.79
CA THR A 103 -12.75 11.68 -9.42
C THR A 103 -13.12 10.66 -8.35
N GLY A 104 -13.67 9.50 -8.75
CA GLY A 104 -14.20 8.50 -7.83
C GLY A 104 -15.58 8.82 -7.26
N ASP A 105 -16.18 9.95 -7.66
CA ASP A 105 -17.54 10.34 -7.30
C ASP A 105 -18.51 10.02 -8.45
N GLU A 106 -19.48 9.15 -8.19
CA GLU A 106 -20.47 8.72 -9.19
C GLU A 106 -21.26 9.90 -9.78
N GLN A 107 -21.62 10.88 -8.95
CA GLN A 107 -22.40 12.03 -9.41
C GLN A 107 -21.63 12.95 -10.35
N SER A 108 -20.32 13.06 -10.18
CA SER A 108 -19.48 13.86 -11.05
C SER A 108 -19.17 13.15 -12.37
N MET A 109 -19.24 11.82 -12.41
CA MET A 109 -18.98 11.01 -13.59
C MET A 109 -20.17 10.97 -14.57
N GLU A 110 -21.40 11.14 -14.09
CA GLU A 110 -22.60 11.19 -14.95
C GLU A 110 -22.72 12.49 -15.77
N LYS A 111 -21.95 13.52 -15.43
CA LYS A 111 -21.98 14.86 -16.07
C LYS A 111 -20.89 15.11 -17.10
N GLY A 112 -20.04 14.10 -17.36
CA GLY A 112 -18.91 14.19 -18.28
C GLY A 112 -19.22 13.77 -19.71
#